data_aba542118ff38f4bddebc05b7d16917b
#
_entry.id   aba542118ff38f4bddebc05b7d16917b
#
_cell.length_a   1.000
_cell.length_b   1.000
_cell.length_c   1.000
_cell.angle_alpha   90.00
_cell.angle_beta   90.00
_cell.angle_gamma   90.00
#
_symmetry.space_group_name_H-M   'P 1'
#
loop_
_entity.id
_entity.type
_entity.pdbx_description
1 polymer ?
#
loop_
_entity_poly.entity_id
_entity_poly.type
_entity_poly.pdbx_seq_one_letter_code
_entity_poly.pdbx_strand_id
1 'polypeptide(L)'
;MGMASIIEVEHLRKDFGPVRAVDDISFEIREGICFGLLGPNGAGKTTTIEMMEGILSPSGGEIKFRGHPIDQRFKEKVGIQFQSTALPEFITVKETLELFSAFYPDPRSMEEVIELCSLSDLIDRDNRKLSGGQRQRLLLGIAIIPYPELVFLDEPTTGLDPQARRNFWELIERIKAEKTTVVLTTHYMDEAELLCDEVAIMDHGKILERDRPDRLLSKHFQGVLVKIPEPGNPDSLPEGATKKEDGIEIVSGNLERTVRELLEARVDLHGLSIHQPDLEDLFIKLTGSRLRA
;
A
#
# COMPACT_ATOMS: atom_id res chain seq x y z
N MET A 1 11.72 3.78 24.64
CA MET A 1 12.01 4.97 23.83
C MET A 1 11.08 4.86 22.61
N GLY A 2 10.21 5.88 22.35
CA GLY A 2 9.39 5.89 21.14
C GLY A 2 10.31 5.92 19.92
N MET A 3 9.96 5.20 18.86
CA MET A 3 10.65 5.31 17.57
C MET A 3 10.50 6.75 17.07
N ALA A 4 11.58 7.34 16.56
CA ALA A 4 11.55 8.68 16.00
C ALA A 4 10.69 8.73 14.74
N SER A 5 10.07 9.88 14.46
CA SER A 5 9.39 10.12 13.21
C SER A 5 10.41 10.39 12.10
N ILE A 6 10.25 9.76 10.95
CA ILE A 6 11.07 10.03 9.76
C ILE A 6 10.39 11.03 8.82
N ILE A 7 9.05 10.95 8.71
CA ILE A 7 8.22 11.90 7.96
C ILE A 7 7.14 12.43 8.89
N GLU A 8 6.94 13.74 8.86
CA GLU A 8 5.84 14.43 9.51
C GLU A 8 5.08 15.24 8.47
N VAL A 9 3.78 15.03 8.41
CA VAL A 9 2.86 15.72 7.50
C VAL A 9 1.87 16.51 8.33
N GLU A 10 1.83 17.83 8.14
CA GLU A 10 1.00 18.73 8.94
C GLU A 10 0.08 19.56 8.03
N HIS A 11 -1.24 19.40 8.19
CA HIS A 11 -2.28 20.15 7.49
C HIS A 11 -2.11 20.19 5.97
N LEU A 12 -1.65 19.07 5.38
CA LEU A 12 -1.29 18.99 3.97
C LEU A 12 -2.52 19.15 3.09
N ARG A 13 -2.39 20.02 2.09
CA ARG A 13 -3.43 20.29 1.08
C ARG A 13 -2.86 20.37 -0.31
N LYS A 14 -3.66 19.92 -1.28
CA LYS A 14 -3.36 20.10 -2.70
C LYS A 14 -4.62 20.38 -3.48
N ASP A 15 -4.64 21.55 -4.12
CA ASP A 15 -5.69 21.99 -5.02
C ASP A 15 -5.16 22.01 -6.47
N PHE A 16 -5.91 21.45 -7.40
CA PHE A 16 -5.73 21.56 -8.85
C PHE A 16 -6.91 22.33 -9.44
N GLY A 17 -6.79 23.63 -9.49
CA GLY A 17 -7.90 24.51 -9.85
C GLY A 17 -9.11 24.30 -8.90
N PRO A 18 -10.27 23.85 -9.41
CA PRO A 18 -11.45 23.61 -8.57
C PRO A 18 -11.42 22.28 -7.81
N VAL A 19 -10.48 21.38 -8.15
CA VAL A 19 -10.42 20.03 -7.58
C VAL A 19 -9.46 20.02 -6.41
N ARG A 20 -9.94 19.67 -5.23
CA ARG A 20 -9.12 19.42 -4.05
C ARG A 20 -8.75 17.94 -3.99
N ALA A 21 -7.51 17.63 -4.36
CA ALA A 21 -7.00 16.28 -4.40
C ALA A 21 -6.55 15.76 -3.02
N VAL A 22 -6.07 16.66 -2.15
CA VAL A 22 -5.70 16.37 -0.76
C VAL A 22 -6.28 17.47 0.12
N ASP A 23 -7.02 17.07 1.17
CA ASP A 23 -7.83 17.97 2.00
C ASP A 23 -7.48 17.83 3.48
N ASP A 24 -6.50 18.63 3.91
CA ASP A 24 -6.14 18.84 5.33
C ASP A 24 -5.75 17.54 6.06
N ILE A 25 -4.82 16.79 5.51
CA ILE A 25 -4.33 15.56 6.14
C ILE A 25 -3.11 15.84 7.02
N SER A 26 -3.07 15.16 8.18
CA SER A 26 -1.93 15.22 9.10
C SER A 26 -1.62 13.83 9.63
N PHE A 27 -0.35 13.44 9.56
CA PHE A 27 0.14 12.15 10.07
C PHE A 27 1.67 12.16 10.18
N GLU A 28 2.20 11.16 10.87
CA GLU A 28 3.63 10.93 10.96
C GLU A 28 3.97 9.49 10.55
N ILE A 29 5.16 9.26 10.03
CA ILE A 29 5.66 7.93 9.70
C ILE A 29 6.89 7.67 10.57
N ARG A 30 6.88 6.54 11.30
CA ARG A 30 7.99 6.14 12.17
C ARG A 30 9.11 5.51 11.34
N GLU A 31 10.34 5.61 11.87
CA GLU A 31 11.51 4.96 11.26
C GLU A 31 11.39 3.43 11.27
N GLY A 32 11.89 2.81 10.19
CA GLY A 32 12.06 1.36 10.08
C GLY A 32 10.78 0.56 9.94
N ILE A 33 9.64 1.20 9.60
CA ILE A 33 8.38 0.53 9.32
C ILE A 33 8.05 0.56 7.83
N CYS A 34 7.15 -0.33 7.42
CA CYS A 34 6.42 -0.20 6.17
C CYS A 34 5.08 0.51 6.44
N PHE A 35 4.89 1.68 5.84
CA PHE A 35 3.67 2.47 5.93
C PHE A 35 2.90 2.38 4.62
N GLY A 36 1.64 1.95 4.68
CA GLY A 36 0.75 1.83 3.53
C GLY A 36 -0.21 3.00 3.41
N LEU A 37 -0.28 3.63 2.24
CA LEU A 37 -1.33 4.59 1.91
C LEU A 37 -2.32 3.92 0.96
N LEU A 38 -3.49 3.58 1.48
CA LEU A 38 -4.51 2.77 0.82
C LEU A 38 -5.68 3.60 0.34
N GLY A 39 -6.34 3.15 -0.70
CA GLY A 39 -7.57 3.77 -1.18
C GLY A 39 -7.79 3.56 -2.68
N PRO A 40 -8.97 3.94 -3.20
CA PRO A 40 -9.30 3.77 -4.61
C PRO A 40 -8.51 4.74 -5.50
N ASN A 41 -8.60 4.53 -6.81
CA ASN A 41 -8.11 5.48 -7.79
C ASN A 41 -8.81 6.83 -7.61
N GLY A 42 -8.03 7.92 -7.59
CA GLY A 42 -8.54 9.27 -7.32
C GLY A 42 -8.72 9.63 -5.84
N ALA A 43 -8.36 8.76 -4.89
CA ALA A 43 -8.40 9.08 -3.46
C ALA A 43 -7.40 10.17 -3.02
N GLY A 44 -6.38 10.45 -3.84
CA GLY A 44 -5.32 11.41 -3.53
C GLY A 44 -3.99 10.78 -3.12
N LYS A 45 -3.84 9.45 -3.19
CA LYS A 45 -2.62 8.71 -2.79
C LYS A 45 -1.37 9.18 -3.53
N THR A 46 -1.37 9.07 -4.86
CA THR A 46 -0.23 9.50 -5.71
C THR A 46 0.11 10.97 -5.48
N THR A 47 -0.90 11.84 -5.40
CA THR A 47 -0.70 13.27 -5.10
C THR A 47 -0.03 13.47 -3.73
N THR A 48 -0.44 12.69 -2.72
CA THR A 48 0.16 12.77 -1.37
C THR A 48 1.61 12.28 -1.39
N ILE A 49 1.89 11.16 -2.06
CA ILE A 49 3.26 10.65 -2.21
C ILE A 49 4.14 11.62 -2.97
N GLU A 50 3.72 12.13 -4.12
CA GLU A 50 4.49 13.10 -4.90
C GLU A 50 4.85 14.37 -4.11
N MET A 51 3.97 14.80 -3.19
CA MET A 51 4.28 15.89 -2.26
C MET A 51 5.32 15.46 -1.21
N MET A 52 5.21 14.24 -0.65
CA MET A 52 6.20 13.70 0.29
C MET A 52 7.55 13.45 -0.35
N GLU A 53 7.59 13.09 -1.63
CA GLU A 53 8.81 12.95 -2.43
C GLU A 53 9.47 14.30 -2.77
N GLY A 54 8.78 15.41 -2.52
CA GLY A 54 9.27 16.76 -2.85
C GLY A 54 9.21 17.08 -4.35
N ILE A 55 8.47 16.31 -5.13
CA ILE A 55 8.25 16.50 -6.58
C ILE A 55 7.15 17.52 -6.81
N LEU A 56 6.07 17.41 -6.05
CA LEU A 56 4.90 18.27 -6.12
C LEU A 56 4.84 19.22 -4.92
N SER A 57 4.76 20.53 -5.15
CA SER A 57 4.59 21.49 -4.07
C SER A 57 3.16 21.45 -3.52
N PRO A 58 2.97 21.41 -2.21
CA PRO A 58 1.65 21.52 -1.59
C PRO A 58 1.01 22.89 -1.83
N SER A 59 -0.31 22.95 -1.79
CA SER A 59 -1.07 24.20 -1.78
C SER A 59 -1.20 24.78 -0.37
N GLY A 60 -0.98 23.98 0.65
CA GLY A 60 -0.97 24.37 2.07
C GLY A 60 -0.46 23.23 2.94
N GLY A 61 -0.10 23.58 4.18
CA GLY A 61 0.54 22.65 5.10
C GLY A 61 2.03 22.49 4.86
N GLU A 62 2.66 21.59 5.59
CA GLU A 62 4.09 21.33 5.48
C GLU A 62 4.42 19.83 5.62
N ILE A 63 5.58 19.45 5.09
CA ILE A 63 6.15 18.10 5.21
C ILE A 63 7.58 18.25 5.71
N LYS A 64 7.90 17.48 6.74
CA LYS A 64 9.22 17.46 7.35
C LYS A 64 9.84 16.06 7.24
N PHE A 65 11.11 16.01 6.92
CA PHE A 65 11.94 14.81 7.01
C PHE A 65 12.87 14.96 8.21
N ARG A 66 12.76 14.05 9.21
CA ARG A 66 13.50 14.14 10.47
C ARG A 66 13.40 15.50 11.15
N GLY A 67 12.20 16.10 11.17
CA GLY A 67 11.95 17.41 11.74
C GLY A 67 12.44 18.62 10.92
N HIS A 68 13.01 18.38 9.72
CA HIS A 68 13.49 19.46 8.82
C HIS A 68 12.63 19.51 7.54
N PRO A 69 12.40 20.70 6.96
CA PRO A 69 11.76 20.80 5.65
C PRO A 69 12.47 19.96 4.59
N ILE A 70 11.72 19.49 3.59
CA ILE A 70 12.28 18.76 2.45
C ILE A 70 13.25 19.67 1.68
N ASP A 71 14.51 19.26 1.63
CA ASP A 71 15.61 19.99 1.00
C ASP A 71 16.50 19.05 0.15
N GLN A 72 17.70 19.51 -0.23
CA GLN A 72 18.63 18.71 -0.99
C GLN A 72 19.11 17.46 -0.23
N ARG A 73 19.24 17.53 1.11
CA ARG A 73 19.70 16.40 1.95
C ARG A 73 18.66 15.26 1.95
N PHE A 74 17.38 15.63 1.92
CA PHE A 74 16.30 14.64 1.74
C PHE A 74 16.51 13.81 0.48
N LYS A 75 16.82 14.46 -0.67
CA LYS A 75 17.01 13.77 -1.95
C LYS A 75 18.17 12.77 -1.96
N GLU A 76 19.16 12.97 -1.12
CA GLU A 76 20.31 12.07 -0.96
C GLU A 76 20.01 10.85 -0.09
N LYS A 77 18.93 10.92 0.70
CA LYS A 77 18.55 9.91 1.70
C LYS A 77 17.29 9.14 1.34
N VAL A 78 16.73 9.40 0.16
CA VAL A 78 15.47 8.83 -0.27
C VAL A 78 15.63 8.09 -1.59
N GLY A 79 15.05 6.89 -1.66
CA GLY A 79 14.84 6.16 -2.89
C GLY A 79 13.41 6.30 -3.37
N ILE A 80 13.20 6.43 -4.67
CA ILE A 80 11.87 6.56 -5.25
C ILE A 80 11.71 5.56 -6.40
N GLN A 81 10.65 4.78 -6.33
CA GLN A 81 10.20 3.96 -7.44
C GLN A 81 8.83 4.46 -7.91
N PHE A 82 8.84 5.17 -9.02
CA PHE A 82 7.60 5.69 -9.62
C PHE A 82 6.76 4.57 -10.25
N GLN A 83 5.46 4.79 -10.34
CA GLN A 83 4.52 3.90 -11.02
C GLN A 83 4.95 3.62 -12.48
N SER A 84 5.44 4.65 -13.19
CA SER A 84 5.99 4.49 -14.52
C SER A 84 7.34 5.20 -14.62
N THR A 85 8.41 4.46 -14.90
CA THR A 85 9.76 4.99 -15.13
C THR A 85 10.23 4.56 -16.51
N ALA A 86 10.63 5.49 -17.35
CA ALA A 86 11.33 5.16 -18.59
C ALA A 86 12.77 4.78 -18.25
N LEU A 87 13.11 3.52 -18.46
CA LEU A 87 14.52 3.08 -18.39
C LEU A 87 15.23 3.38 -19.72
N PRO A 88 16.52 3.68 -19.71
CA PRO A 88 17.31 3.80 -20.93
C PRO A 88 17.19 2.53 -21.77
N GLU A 89 16.97 2.71 -23.07
CA GLU A 89 16.88 1.60 -24.01
C GLU A 89 18.26 1.15 -24.48
N PHE A 90 18.36 -0.10 -24.96
CA PHE A 90 19.57 -0.67 -25.57
C PHE A 90 20.75 -0.85 -24.62
N ILE A 91 20.51 -0.81 -23.32
CA ILE A 91 21.51 -1.13 -22.30
C ILE A 91 21.03 -2.29 -21.42
N THR A 92 21.97 -2.99 -20.82
CA THR A 92 21.72 -4.12 -19.93
C THR A 92 21.31 -3.66 -18.53
N VAL A 93 20.81 -4.60 -17.73
CA VAL A 93 20.56 -4.37 -16.29
C VAL A 93 21.82 -3.87 -15.60
N LYS A 94 22.98 -4.48 -15.89
CA LYS A 94 24.28 -4.07 -15.34
C LYS A 94 24.60 -2.62 -15.67
N GLU A 95 24.59 -2.27 -16.96
CA GLU A 95 24.88 -0.92 -17.42
C GLU A 95 23.89 0.11 -16.85
N THR A 96 22.64 -0.29 -16.63
CA THR A 96 21.64 0.57 -15.98
C THR A 96 22.02 0.84 -14.52
N LEU A 97 22.36 -0.20 -13.75
CA LEU A 97 22.78 -0.02 -12.36
C LEU A 97 24.07 0.80 -12.26
N GLU A 98 25.06 0.57 -13.13
CA GLU A 98 26.28 1.37 -13.22
C GLU A 98 25.98 2.85 -13.52
N LEU A 99 25.09 3.11 -14.47
CA LEU A 99 24.66 4.46 -14.82
C LEU A 99 24.04 5.19 -13.62
N PHE A 100 23.10 4.55 -12.93
CA PHE A 100 22.44 5.19 -11.78
C PHE A 100 23.37 5.31 -10.57
N SER A 101 24.26 4.34 -10.34
CA SER A 101 25.28 4.43 -9.29
C SER A 101 26.20 5.64 -9.47
N ALA A 102 26.51 6.01 -10.70
CA ALA A 102 27.37 7.16 -11.00
C ALA A 102 26.79 8.52 -10.56
N PHE A 103 25.50 8.61 -10.24
CA PHE A 103 24.89 9.83 -9.72
C PHE A 103 25.14 10.05 -8.23
N TYR A 104 25.61 9.06 -7.49
CA TYR A 104 25.80 9.11 -6.05
C TYR A 104 27.27 9.05 -5.67
N PRO A 105 27.73 9.83 -4.69
CA PRO A 105 29.13 9.82 -4.27
C PRO A 105 29.52 8.54 -3.53
N ASP A 106 28.58 7.90 -2.84
CA ASP A 106 28.79 6.68 -2.04
C ASP A 106 27.61 5.71 -2.28
N PRO A 107 27.54 5.10 -3.48
CA PRO A 107 26.46 4.19 -3.81
C PRO A 107 26.64 2.83 -3.13
N ARG A 108 25.54 2.11 -2.91
CA ARG A 108 25.56 0.69 -2.53
C ARG A 108 26.38 -0.11 -3.55
N SER A 109 27.10 -1.12 -3.08
CA SER A 109 27.86 -1.96 -4.00
C SER A 109 26.95 -2.65 -5.02
N MET A 110 27.44 -2.88 -6.22
CA MET A 110 26.67 -3.56 -7.27
C MET A 110 26.24 -4.94 -6.83
N GLU A 111 27.11 -5.66 -6.13
CA GLU A 111 26.86 -7.01 -5.63
C GLU A 111 25.69 -7.03 -4.64
N GLU A 112 25.66 -6.09 -3.70
CA GLU A 112 24.57 -5.97 -2.73
C GLU A 112 23.23 -5.66 -3.40
N VAL A 113 23.20 -4.73 -4.38
CA VAL A 113 21.97 -4.41 -5.12
C VAL A 113 21.47 -5.62 -5.91
N ILE A 114 22.37 -6.35 -6.57
CA ILE A 114 22.05 -7.56 -7.33
C ILE A 114 21.45 -8.64 -6.40
N GLU A 115 22.05 -8.86 -5.24
CA GLU A 115 21.61 -9.85 -4.27
C GLU A 115 20.25 -9.48 -3.67
N LEU A 116 20.12 -8.25 -3.13
CA LEU A 116 18.89 -7.76 -2.52
C LEU A 116 17.69 -7.81 -3.47
N CYS A 117 17.89 -7.42 -4.74
CA CYS A 117 16.82 -7.37 -5.73
C CYS A 117 16.73 -8.62 -6.62
N SER A 118 17.53 -9.68 -6.31
CA SER A 118 17.52 -10.95 -7.04
C SER A 118 17.70 -10.75 -8.55
N LEU A 119 18.72 -9.99 -8.97
CA LEU A 119 18.98 -9.60 -10.35
C LEU A 119 20.06 -10.43 -11.04
N SER A 120 20.69 -11.41 -10.37
CA SER A 120 21.85 -12.15 -10.85
C SER A 120 21.66 -12.81 -12.23
N ASP A 121 20.47 -13.37 -12.46
CA ASP A 121 20.09 -14.03 -13.73
C ASP A 121 19.70 -13.06 -14.85
N LEU A 122 19.65 -11.76 -14.55
CA LEU A 122 19.20 -10.71 -15.45
C LEU A 122 20.30 -9.74 -15.86
N ILE A 123 21.48 -9.83 -15.23
CA ILE A 123 22.51 -8.79 -15.25
C ILE A 123 22.95 -8.38 -16.67
N ASP A 124 23.03 -9.36 -17.59
CA ASP A 124 23.42 -9.14 -18.98
C ASP A 124 22.21 -8.97 -19.93
N ARG A 125 20.99 -8.91 -19.37
CA ARG A 125 19.77 -8.78 -20.17
C ARG A 125 19.49 -7.33 -20.51
N ASP A 126 19.12 -7.08 -21.77
CA ASP A 126 18.63 -5.76 -22.25
C ASP A 126 17.32 -5.38 -21.52
N ASN A 127 17.22 -4.15 -21.05
CA ASN A 127 16.06 -3.63 -20.30
C ASN A 127 14.73 -3.83 -21.00
N ARG A 128 14.69 -3.77 -22.33
CA ARG A 128 13.47 -3.96 -23.15
C ARG A 128 12.95 -5.38 -23.11
N LYS A 129 13.79 -6.34 -22.73
CA LYS A 129 13.45 -7.77 -22.69
C LYS A 129 13.04 -8.25 -21.29
N LEU A 130 12.94 -7.34 -20.33
CA LEU A 130 12.50 -7.65 -18.99
C LEU A 130 10.98 -7.84 -18.95
N SER A 131 10.52 -8.87 -18.22
CA SER A 131 9.11 -8.97 -17.85
C SER A 131 8.73 -7.85 -16.88
N GLY A 132 7.43 -7.63 -16.65
CA GLY A 132 6.95 -6.63 -15.69
C GLY A 132 7.60 -6.79 -14.31
N GLY A 133 7.57 -8.00 -13.75
CA GLY A 133 8.18 -8.28 -12.43
C GLY A 133 9.72 -8.12 -12.42
N GLN A 134 10.39 -8.51 -13.50
CA GLN A 134 11.85 -8.29 -13.64
C GLN A 134 12.20 -6.80 -13.69
N ARG A 135 11.36 -6.02 -14.40
CA ARG A 135 11.51 -4.57 -14.47
C ARG A 135 11.28 -3.92 -13.10
N GLN A 136 10.27 -4.34 -12.35
CA GLN A 136 10.02 -3.82 -11.00
C GLN A 136 11.18 -4.12 -10.05
N ARG A 137 11.79 -5.31 -10.14
CA ARG A 137 13.01 -5.64 -9.38
C ARG A 137 14.18 -4.71 -9.72
N LEU A 138 14.37 -4.39 -10.99
CA LEU A 138 15.41 -3.43 -11.41
C LEU A 138 15.12 -2.02 -10.92
N LEU A 139 13.88 -1.54 -10.99
CA LEU A 139 13.48 -0.22 -10.49
C LEU A 139 13.67 -0.11 -8.98
N LEU A 140 13.34 -1.16 -8.23
CA LEU A 140 13.63 -1.23 -6.80
C LEU A 140 15.14 -1.19 -6.54
N GLY A 141 15.93 -1.94 -7.34
CA GLY A 141 17.39 -1.91 -7.29
C GLY A 141 17.95 -0.50 -7.47
N ILE A 142 17.43 0.26 -8.42
CA ILE A 142 17.81 1.66 -8.64
C ILE A 142 17.44 2.52 -7.42
N ALA A 143 16.25 2.33 -6.84
CA ALA A 143 15.80 3.11 -5.69
C ALA A 143 16.67 2.89 -4.43
N ILE A 144 17.28 1.71 -4.27
CA ILE A 144 18.11 1.40 -3.09
C ILE A 144 19.61 1.70 -3.27
N ILE A 145 20.04 2.13 -4.44
CA ILE A 145 21.47 2.48 -4.71
C ILE A 145 22.02 3.49 -3.68
N PRO A 146 21.30 4.58 -3.29
CA PRO A 146 21.88 5.61 -2.40
C PRO A 146 21.92 5.23 -0.91
N TYR A 147 21.76 3.97 -0.51
CA TYR A 147 21.56 3.58 0.88
C TYR A 147 20.44 4.42 1.55
N PRO A 148 19.23 4.39 1.02
CA PRO A 148 18.19 5.29 1.47
C PRO A 148 17.74 4.96 2.89
N GLU A 149 17.41 5.99 3.66
CA GLU A 149 16.73 5.86 4.95
C GLU A 149 15.22 5.67 4.77
N LEU A 150 14.71 6.07 3.60
CA LEU A 150 13.29 6.02 3.22
C LEU A 150 13.16 5.66 1.74
N VAL A 151 12.29 4.71 1.41
CA VAL A 151 11.95 4.34 0.03
C VAL A 151 10.46 4.56 -0.20
N PHE A 152 10.13 5.28 -1.27
CA PHE A 152 8.77 5.40 -1.78
C PHE A 152 8.53 4.42 -2.91
N LEU A 153 7.40 3.71 -2.85
CA LEU A 153 6.97 2.73 -3.83
C LEU A 153 5.52 3.05 -4.25
N ASP A 154 5.36 3.65 -5.43
CA ASP A 154 4.02 4.00 -5.94
C ASP A 154 3.46 2.86 -6.78
N GLU A 155 2.48 2.13 -6.23
CA GLU A 155 1.80 0.96 -6.83
C GLU A 155 2.77 -0.07 -7.44
N PRO A 156 3.79 -0.56 -6.72
CA PRO A 156 4.92 -1.27 -7.30
C PRO A 156 4.57 -2.63 -7.89
N THR A 157 3.43 -3.20 -7.52
CA THR A 157 3.01 -4.54 -7.96
C THR A 157 1.85 -4.53 -8.96
N THR A 158 1.42 -3.33 -9.38
CA THR A 158 0.34 -3.20 -10.36
C THR A 158 0.71 -3.87 -11.69
N GLY A 159 -0.20 -4.72 -12.18
CA GLY A 159 0.00 -5.47 -13.43
C GLY A 159 0.93 -6.67 -13.33
N LEU A 160 1.41 -7.03 -12.15
CA LEU A 160 2.19 -8.24 -11.93
C LEU A 160 1.28 -9.47 -11.77
N ASP A 161 1.75 -10.61 -12.26
CA ASP A 161 1.13 -11.88 -11.93
C ASP A 161 1.31 -12.24 -10.44
N PRO A 162 0.49 -13.15 -9.87
CA PRO A 162 0.54 -13.46 -8.44
C PRO A 162 1.90 -13.95 -7.93
N GLN A 163 2.67 -14.65 -8.76
CA GLN A 163 4.00 -15.14 -8.36
C GLN A 163 5.02 -14.00 -8.36
N ALA A 164 5.02 -13.15 -9.38
CA ALA A 164 5.90 -11.98 -9.45
C ALA A 164 5.61 -11.01 -8.29
N ARG A 165 4.33 -10.85 -7.90
CA ARG A 165 3.91 -10.04 -6.75
C ARG A 165 4.49 -10.58 -5.45
N ARG A 166 4.35 -11.88 -5.16
CA ARG A 166 4.91 -12.50 -3.94
C ARG A 166 6.43 -12.35 -3.89
N ASN A 167 7.12 -12.60 -5.01
CA ASN A 167 8.56 -12.41 -5.08
C ASN A 167 8.97 -10.96 -4.79
N PHE A 168 8.18 -10.00 -5.24
CA PHE A 168 8.44 -8.57 -4.96
C PHE A 168 8.22 -8.23 -3.49
N TRP A 169 7.20 -8.80 -2.85
CA TRP A 169 6.97 -8.64 -1.41
C TRP A 169 8.16 -9.12 -0.55
N GLU A 170 8.76 -10.26 -0.93
CA GLU A 170 9.97 -10.76 -0.26
C GLU A 170 11.15 -9.76 -0.35
N LEU A 171 11.26 -9.02 -1.47
CA LEU A 171 12.29 -7.99 -1.60
C LEU A 171 12.02 -6.79 -0.69
N ILE A 172 10.77 -6.36 -0.57
CA ILE A 172 10.39 -5.31 0.38
C ILE A 172 10.73 -5.71 1.81
N GLU A 173 10.42 -6.96 2.20
CA GLU A 173 10.76 -7.46 3.55
C GLU A 173 12.27 -7.48 3.80
N ARG A 174 13.10 -7.84 2.80
CA ARG A 174 14.57 -7.77 2.91
C ARG A 174 15.06 -6.33 3.14
N ILE A 175 14.53 -5.37 2.40
CA ILE A 175 14.87 -3.95 2.54
C ILE A 175 14.45 -3.42 3.92
N LYS A 176 13.24 -3.80 4.39
CA LYS A 176 12.76 -3.51 5.75
C LYS A 176 13.69 -4.06 6.84
N ALA A 177 14.20 -5.28 6.64
CA ALA A 177 15.12 -5.91 7.59
C ALA A 177 16.42 -5.12 7.80
N GLU A 178 16.83 -4.30 6.82
CA GLU A 178 17.94 -3.35 6.93
C GLU A 178 17.57 -2.04 7.65
N LYS A 179 16.35 -1.96 8.22
CA LYS A 179 15.77 -0.78 8.89
C LYS A 179 15.48 0.39 7.96
N THR A 180 15.45 0.18 6.66
CA THR A 180 14.94 1.18 5.72
C THR A 180 13.44 1.33 5.92
N THR A 181 12.97 2.56 6.05
CA THR A 181 11.53 2.86 6.08
C THR A 181 10.96 2.72 4.68
N VAL A 182 9.81 2.11 4.54
CA VAL A 182 9.12 1.97 3.25
C VAL A 182 7.79 2.69 3.31
N VAL A 183 7.51 3.52 2.33
CA VAL A 183 6.18 4.11 2.09
C VAL A 183 5.63 3.53 0.80
N LEU A 184 4.50 2.87 0.90
CA LEU A 184 3.89 2.10 -0.18
C LEU A 184 2.49 2.64 -0.47
N THR A 185 2.19 2.97 -1.75
CA THR A 185 0.80 3.06 -2.17
C THR A 185 0.35 1.75 -2.79
N THR A 186 -0.86 1.38 -2.52
CA THR A 186 -1.49 0.25 -3.18
C THR A 186 -3.01 0.37 -3.15
N HIS A 187 -3.64 -0.29 -4.09
CA HIS A 187 -5.08 -0.56 -4.07
C HIS A 187 -5.34 -2.06 -3.77
N TYR A 188 -4.28 -2.86 -3.58
CA TYR A 188 -4.38 -4.26 -3.17
C TYR A 188 -4.32 -4.36 -1.65
N MET A 189 -5.44 -4.75 -1.03
CA MET A 189 -5.56 -4.82 0.42
C MET A 189 -4.75 -5.95 1.03
N ASP A 190 -4.62 -7.07 0.32
CA ASP A 190 -3.77 -8.21 0.70
C ASP A 190 -2.28 -7.83 0.78
N GLU A 191 -1.81 -6.97 -0.12
CA GLU A 191 -0.46 -6.42 -0.08
C GLU A 191 -0.23 -5.59 1.19
N ALA A 192 -1.17 -4.72 1.50
CA ALA A 192 -1.07 -3.87 2.67
C ALA A 192 -1.15 -4.64 3.99
N GLU A 193 -2.01 -5.65 4.09
CA GLU A 193 -2.09 -6.51 5.27
C GLU A 193 -0.81 -7.30 5.52
N LEU A 194 -0.16 -7.74 4.43
CA LEU A 194 1.06 -8.55 4.54
C LEU A 194 2.29 -7.71 4.87
N LEU A 195 2.45 -6.56 4.22
CA LEU A 195 3.71 -5.80 4.25
C LEU A 195 3.72 -4.66 5.26
N CYS A 196 2.56 -4.02 5.49
CA CYS A 196 2.52 -2.77 6.22
C CYS A 196 2.39 -2.97 7.73
N ASP A 197 3.28 -2.33 8.47
CA ASP A 197 3.19 -2.25 9.93
C ASP A 197 2.10 -1.26 10.37
N GLU A 198 1.81 -0.26 9.53
CA GLU A 198 0.79 0.74 9.74
C GLU A 198 0.19 1.16 8.39
N VAL A 199 -1.10 1.38 8.35
CA VAL A 199 -1.80 1.82 7.14
C VAL A 199 -2.66 3.05 7.41
N ALA A 200 -2.77 3.92 6.39
CA ALA A 200 -3.74 4.98 6.34
C ALA A 200 -4.71 4.73 5.19
N ILE A 201 -5.99 4.64 5.50
CA ILE A 201 -7.06 4.47 4.51
C ILE A 201 -7.50 5.84 4.07
N MET A 202 -7.35 6.13 2.78
CA MET A 202 -7.62 7.43 2.19
C MET A 202 -8.78 7.35 1.19
N ASP A 203 -9.69 8.32 1.27
CA ASP A 203 -10.75 8.52 0.28
C ASP A 203 -11.09 10.00 0.15
N HIS A 204 -11.42 10.43 -1.08
CA HIS A 204 -11.76 11.83 -1.39
C HIS A 204 -10.79 12.87 -0.77
N GLY A 205 -9.49 12.60 -0.82
CA GLY A 205 -8.45 13.50 -0.32
C GLY A 205 -8.26 13.51 1.19
N LYS A 206 -8.95 12.65 1.95
CA LYS A 206 -8.92 12.59 3.42
C LYS A 206 -8.48 11.24 3.92
N ILE A 207 -7.79 11.22 5.07
CA ILE A 207 -7.54 9.98 5.80
C ILE A 207 -8.77 9.66 6.64
N LEU A 208 -9.38 8.51 6.37
CA LEU A 208 -10.57 8.02 7.09
C LEU A 208 -10.18 7.34 8.40
N GLU A 209 -9.20 6.46 8.34
CA GLU A 209 -8.67 5.69 9.48
C GLU A 209 -7.18 5.47 9.30
N ARG A 210 -6.47 5.37 10.43
CA ARG A 210 -5.05 5.06 10.45
C ARG A 210 -4.70 4.27 11.71
N ASP A 211 -4.15 3.09 11.55
CA ASP A 211 -3.54 2.26 12.62
C ASP A 211 -2.85 1.05 11.94
N ARG A 212 -2.39 0.10 12.74
CA ARG A 212 -1.97 -1.22 12.29
C ARG A 212 -3.16 -1.97 11.68
N PRO A 213 -2.95 -2.78 10.61
CA PRO A 213 -4.04 -3.54 9.99
C PRO A 213 -4.86 -4.36 10.99
N ASP A 214 -4.17 -5.12 11.88
CA ASP A 214 -4.82 -5.96 12.89
C ASP A 214 -5.69 -5.16 13.88
N ARG A 215 -5.27 -3.96 14.25
CA ARG A 215 -6.03 -3.07 15.13
C ARG A 215 -7.25 -2.46 14.45
N LEU A 216 -7.09 -2.03 13.20
CA LEU A 216 -8.21 -1.52 12.42
C LEU A 216 -9.30 -2.57 12.28
N LEU A 217 -8.93 -3.80 11.92
CA LEU A 217 -9.88 -4.90 11.79
C LEU A 217 -10.56 -5.22 13.11
N SER A 218 -9.82 -5.34 14.21
CA SER A 218 -10.39 -5.62 15.53
C SER A 218 -11.27 -4.51 16.09
N LYS A 219 -10.99 -3.25 15.73
CA LYS A 219 -11.83 -2.08 16.08
C LYS A 219 -13.20 -2.12 15.41
N HIS A 220 -13.23 -2.56 14.16
CA HIS A 220 -14.44 -2.49 13.33
C HIS A 220 -15.22 -3.79 13.23
N PHE A 221 -14.59 -4.95 13.49
CA PHE A 221 -15.22 -6.25 13.39
C PHE A 221 -14.97 -7.09 14.64
N GLN A 222 -16.05 -7.64 15.20
CA GLN A 222 -16.01 -8.53 16.36
C GLN A 222 -16.43 -9.94 15.95
N GLY A 223 -15.52 -10.68 15.29
CA GLY A 223 -15.78 -12.05 14.85
C GLY A 223 -15.54 -12.25 13.36
N VAL A 224 -16.28 -13.18 12.77
CA VAL A 224 -16.19 -13.56 11.35
C VAL A 224 -17.29 -12.88 10.54
N LEU A 225 -17.01 -12.66 9.25
CA LEU A 225 -18.01 -12.25 8.27
C LEU A 225 -18.71 -13.46 7.66
N VAL A 226 -20.04 -13.44 7.72
CA VAL A 226 -20.90 -14.43 7.07
C VAL A 226 -21.62 -13.71 5.93
N LYS A 227 -21.40 -14.14 4.68
CA LYS A 227 -22.03 -13.56 3.49
C LYS A 227 -22.93 -14.59 2.82
N ILE A 228 -24.13 -14.19 2.47
CA ILE A 228 -25.14 -15.01 1.79
C ILE A 228 -25.65 -14.23 0.59
N PRO A 229 -25.25 -14.59 -0.66
CA PRO A 229 -25.57 -13.80 -1.85
C PRO A 229 -27.07 -13.85 -2.22
N GLU A 230 -27.74 -14.99 -2.00
CA GLU A 230 -29.13 -15.19 -2.34
C GLU A 230 -29.92 -15.76 -1.15
N PRO A 231 -30.28 -14.91 -0.16
CA PRO A 231 -30.90 -15.39 1.08
C PRO A 231 -32.32 -15.95 0.90
N GLY A 232 -32.86 -15.91 -0.31
CA GLY A 232 -34.25 -16.25 -0.58
C GLY A 232 -35.23 -15.20 -0.05
N ASN A 233 -36.33 -15.67 0.52
CA ASN A 233 -37.32 -14.79 1.16
C ASN A 233 -37.46 -15.20 2.64
N PRO A 234 -36.51 -14.88 3.51
CA PRO A 234 -36.52 -15.30 4.90
C PRO A 234 -37.66 -14.64 5.68
N ASP A 235 -38.23 -15.38 6.64
CA ASP A 235 -39.28 -14.88 7.54
C ASP A 235 -38.77 -13.69 8.39
N SER A 236 -37.49 -13.75 8.79
CA SER A 236 -36.77 -12.70 9.50
C SER A 236 -35.26 -12.81 9.27
N LEU A 237 -34.53 -11.71 9.47
CA LEU A 237 -33.09 -11.74 9.45
C LEU A 237 -32.54 -11.81 10.88
N PRO A 238 -31.43 -12.53 11.14
CA PRO A 238 -30.74 -12.52 12.42
C PRO A 238 -30.36 -11.11 12.87
N GLU A 239 -30.20 -10.91 14.17
CA GLU A 239 -29.73 -9.65 14.73
C GLU A 239 -28.31 -9.32 14.16
N GLY A 240 -28.09 -8.08 13.73
CA GLY A 240 -26.84 -7.64 13.12
C GLY A 240 -26.70 -7.95 11.64
N ALA A 241 -27.70 -8.56 10.99
CA ALA A 241 -27.70 -8.75 9.56
C ALA A 241 -27.88 -7.42 8.81
N THR A 242 -27.00 -7.16 7.86
CA THR A 242 -27.06 -6.00 6.97
C THR A 242 -27.42 -6.48 5.57
N LYS A 243 -28.51 -5.94 5.00
CA LYS A 243 -28.87 -6.21 3.61
C LYS A 243 -28.00 -5.36 2.68
N LYS A 244 -27.33 -6.03 1.74
CA LYS A 244 -26.52 -5.43 0.68
C LYS A 244 -27.19 -5.66 -0.67
N GLU A 245 -26.69 -5.00 -1.72
CA GLU A 245 -27.19 -5.23 -3.09
C GLU A 245 -26.99 -6.67 -3.56
N ASP A 246 -25.94 -7.31 -3.10
CA ASP A 246 -25.50 -8.65 -3.46
C ASP A 246 -25.82 -9.72 -2.37
N GLY A 247 -26.74 -9.43 -1.42
CA GLY A 247 -27.18 -10.41 -0.44
C GLY A 247 -27.28 -9.89 0.99
N ILE A 248 -26.93 -10.76 1.93
CA ILE A 248 -26.92 -10.45 3.38
C ILE A 248 -25.49 -10.62 3.89
N GLU A 249 -25.08 -9.69 4.74
CA GLU A 249 -23.80 -9.72 5.46
C GLU A 249 -24.05 -9.65 6.97
N ILE A 250 -23.39 -10.53 7.72
CA ILE A 250 -23.50 -10.60 9.18
C ILE A 250 -22.11 -10.66 9.80
N VAL A 251 -21.83 -9.78 10.76
CA VAL A 251 -20.65 -9.90 11.62
C VAL A 251 -21.00 -10.81 12.79
N SER A 252 -20.41 -12.00 12.83
CA SER A 252 -20.75 -13.02 13.82
C SER A 252 -19.63 -13.22 14.84
N GLY A 253 -19.91 -12.91 16.10
CA GLY A 253 -19.05 -13.25 17.24
C GLY A 253 -19.19 -14.71 17.70
N ASN A 254 -20.29 -15.39 17.30
CA ASN A 254 -20.53 -16.81 17.57
C ASN A 254 -21.19 -17.47 16.35
N LEU A 255 -20.36 -18.07 15.52
CA LEU A 255 -20.77 -18.66 14.25
C LEU A 255 -21.86 -19.74 14.41
N GLU A 256 -21.74 -20.61 15.44
CA GLU A 256 -22.72 -21.68 15.68
C GLU A 256 -24.12 -21.09 15.93
N ARG A 257 -24.21 -20.07 16.76
CA ARG A 257 -25.47 -19.37 17.04
C ARG A 257 -26.01 -18.72 15.77
N THR A 258 -25.18 -18.01 15.02
CA THR A 258 -25.61 -17.32 13.79
C THR A 258 -26.15 -18.31 12.75
N VAL A 259 -25.45 -19.44 12.52
CA VAL A 259 -25.92 -20.46 11.58
C VAL A 259 -27.25 -21.07 12.03
N ARG A 260 -27.44 -21.30 13.33
CA ARG A 260 -28.72 -21.80 13.88
C ARG A 260 -29.87 -20.81 13.64
N GLU A 261 -29.63 -19.52 13.92
CA GLU A 261 -30.65 -18.46 13.69
C GLU A 261 -31.00 -18.34 12.20
N LEU A 262 -30.02 -18.48 11.28
CA LEU A 262 -30.27 -18.50 9.84
C LEU A 262 -31.15 -19.68 9.40
N LEU A 263 -30.91 -20.87 9.95
CA LEU A 263 -31.73 -22.06 9.67
C LEU A 263 -33.15 -21.92 10.22
N GLU A 264 -33.32 -21.40 11.43
CA GLU A 264 -34.63 -21.13 12.05
C GLU A 264 -35.42 -20.09 11.24
N ALA A 265 -34.75 -19.07 10.72
CA ALA A 265 -35.32 -18.04 9.85
C ALA A 265 -35.59 -18.51 8.42
N ARG A 266 -35.29 -19.78 8.09
CA ARG A 266 -35.43 -20.39 6.76
C ARG A 266 -34.67 -19.64 5.64
N VAL A 267 -33.51 -19.07 6.00
CA VAL A 267 -32.61 -18.46 5.01
C VAL A 267 -32.06 -19.54 4.11
N ASP A 268 -32.07 -19.30 2.80
CA ASP A 268 -31.35 -20.19 1.88
C ASP A 268 -29.85 -19.99 2.05
N LEU A 269 -29.14 -21.03 2.47
CA LEU A 269 -27.70 -20.98 2.72
C LEU A 269 -26.87 -21.30 1.46
N HIS A 270 -27.50 -21.37 0.29
CA HIS A 270 -26.77 -21.58 -0.97
C HIS A 270 -25.78 -20.41 -1.20
N GLY A 271 -24.52 -20.76 -1.47
CA GLY A 271 -23.46 -19.77 -1.65
C GLY A 271 -22.99 -19.08 -0.36
N LEU A 272 -23.42 -19.54 0.82
CA LEU A 272 -22.91 -19.01 2.10
C LEU A 272 -21.38 -19.10 2.13
N SER A 273 -20.73 -18.00 2.46
CA SER A 273 -19.30 -17.91 2.71
C SER A 273 -19.01 -17.35 4.10
N ILE A 274 -17.93 -17.84 4.69
CA ILE A 274 -17.48 -17.40 6.02
C ILE A 274 -15.98 -17.10 5.90
N HIS A 275 -15.57 -15.91 6.28
CA HIS A 275 -14.16 -15.54 6.27
C HIS A 275 -13.83 -14.59 7.42
N GLN A 276 -12.55 -14.47 7.74
CA GLN A 276 -12.07 -13.41 8.62
C GLN A 276 -12.17 -12.08 7.88
N PRO A 277 -12.65 -11.01 8.54
CA PRO A 277 -12.65 -9.68 7.94
C PRO A 277 -11.25 -9.27 7.51
N ASP A 278 -11.13 -8.64 6.35
CA ASP A 278 -9.91 -8.10 5.79
C ASP A 278 -10.00 -6.58 5.56
N LEU A 279 -8.92 -5.96 5.09
CA LEU A 279 -8.90 -4.53 4.82
C LEU A 279 -9.85 -4.13 3.69
N GLU A 280 -10.21 -5.05 2.76
CA GLU A 280 -11.20 -4.77 1.72
C GLU A 280 -12.60 -4.64 2.34
N ASP A 281 -12.95 -5.54 3.26
CA ASP A 281 -14.21 -5.44 4.03
C ASP A 281 -14.27 -4.15 4.85
N LEU A 282 -13.14 -3.77 5.46
CA LEU A 282 -13.05 -2.52 6.21
C LEU A 282 -13.25 -1.32 5.30
N PHE A 283 -12.59 -1.30 4.14
CA PHE A 283 -12.73 -0.22 3.18
C PHE A 283 -14.18 -0.05 2.72
N ILE A 284 -14.85 -1.16 2.34
CA ILE A 284 -16.27 -1.16 1.96
C ILE A 284 -17.13 -0.64 3.10
N LYS A 285 -16.83 -1.04 4.35
CA LYS A 285 -17.57 -0.57 5.53
C LYS A 285 -17.43 0.93 5.76
N LEU A 286 -16.23 1.50 5.54
CA LEU A 286 -15.95 2.92 5.76
C LEU A 286 -16.51 3.81 4.64
N THR A 287 -16.47 3.35 3.40
CA THR A 287 -16.80 4.16 2.22
C THR A 287 -18.19 3.86 1.64
N GLY A 288 -18.77 2.71 1.98
CA GLY A 288 -20.04 2.23 1.41
C GLY A 288 -19.93 1.73 -0.02
N SER A 289 -18.72 1.68 -0.61
CA SER A 289 -18.50 1.26 -2.00
C SER A 289 -17.29 0.32 -2.11
N ARG A 290 -17.36 -0.63 -3.06
CA ARG A 290 -16.19 -1.46 -3.41
C ARG A 290 -15.11 -0.58 -4.05
N LEU A 291 -13.86 -1.02 -3.93
CA LEU A 291 -12.75 -0.40 -4.65
C LEU A 291 -13.09 -0.34 -6.14
N ARG A 292 -13.07 0.86 -6.70
CA ARG A 292 -13.22 1.03 -8.16
C ARG A 292 -11.88 0.59 -8.77
N ALA A 293 -11.89 -0.53 -9.46
CA ALA A 293 -10.75 -1.05 -10.21
C ALA A 293 -10.33 -0.09 -11.33
#